data_eaf2b1955287002b324386f117ec08fc
#
_entry.id   eaf2b1955287002b324386f117ec08fc
#
_cell.length_a   1.000
_cell.length_b   1.000
_cell.length_c   1.000
_cell.angle_alpha   90.00
_cell.angle_beta   90.00
_cell.angle_gamma   90.00
#
_symmetry.space_group_name_H-M   'P 1'
#
loop_
_entity.id
_entity.type
_entity.pdbx_description
1 polymer ?
#
loop_
_entity_poly.entity_id
_entity_poly.type
_entity_poly.pdbx_seq_one_letter_code
_entity_poly.pdbx_strand_id
1 'polypeptide(L)'
;MPTLSHNKTKNYIIPDGVPCDFLIELGVMSQDGKVFPRAYSKFRQINRYLEIVDDVFEYLPDDRTLRIIDFGCGKAYLTFALYHYLKKIKDRDVEIIGLDLK
;
A
#
# COMPACT_ATOMS: atom_id res chain seq x y z
N MET A 1 20.42 -11.49 9.89
CA MET A 1 20.26 -11.43 9.27
C MET A 1 20.11 -11.45 8.64
N PRO A 2 19.75 -11.40 8.73
CA PRO A 2 19.49 -11.39 8.00
C PRO A 2 19.24 -11.30 7.04
N THR A 3 19.06 -11.40 6.85
CA THR A 3 18.85 -11.29 5.98
C THR A 3 18.38 -11.15 5.13
N LEU A 4 18.23 -11.15 4.98
CA LEU A 4 17.75 -10.88 4.17
C LEU A 4 17.31 -11.28 3.30
N SER A 5 17.06 -11.58 3.24
CA SER A 5 16.61 -11.94 2.42
C SER A 5 15.76 -11.92 1.89
N HIS A 6 15.46 -11.68 1.68
CA HIS A 6 14.66 -11.62 1.17
C HIS A 6 14.27 -12.07 0.24
N ASN A 7 14.13 -12.40 0.00
CA ASN A 7 13.81 -12.77 -0.79
C ASN A 7 13.13 -13.31 -1.30
N LYS A 8 13.07 -13.73 -1.44
CA LYS A 8 12.60 -14.48 -2.00
C LYS A 8 11.32 -14.83 -2.03
N THR A 9 10.82 -15.53 -1.53
CA THR A 9 9.50 -15.77 -1.52
C THR A 9 8.99 -14.73 -0.82
N LYS A 10 8.47 -13.83 -1.31
CA LYS A 10 8.01 -12.89 -0.64
C LYS A 10 6.72 -13.00 -0.26
N ASN A 11 6.36 -12.62 0.90
CA ASN A 11 5.03 -12.48 1.38
C ASN A 11 4.65 -11.06 1.12
N TYR A 12 3.98 -10.82 0.06
CA TYR A 12 3.51 -9.48 -0.25
C TYR A 12 2.60 -8.98 0.88
N ILE A 13 2.67 -7.70 1.15
CA ILE A 13 1.78 -7.07 2.13
C ILE A 13 0.32 -7.25 1.67
N ILE A 14 0.06 -7.05 0.37
CA ILE A 14 -1.24 -7.34 -0.21
C ILE A 14 -1.03 -8.50 -1.16
N PRO A 15 -1.49 -9.70 -0.81
CA PRO A 15 -1.20 -10.88 -1.63
C PRO A 15 -2.03 -10.98 -2.89
N ASP A 16 -1.46 -11.66 -3.90
CA ASP A 16 -2.17 -12.01 -5.12
C ASP A 16 -3.10 -13.17 -4.76
N GLY A 17 -4.31 -13.13 -5.25
CA GLY A 17 -5.26 -14.21 -5.04
C GLY A 17 -6.26 -13.95 -3.93
N VAL A 18 -6.11 -12.84 -3.22
CA VAL A 18 -7.03 -12.47 -2.16
C VAL A 18 -7.68 -11.15 -2.53
N PRO A 19 -9.01 -11.08 -2.57
CA PRO A 19 -9.68 -9.84 -2.97
C PRO A 19 -9.30 -8.67 -2.06
N CYS A 20 -9.01 -7.55 -2.66
CA CYS A 20 -8.69 -6.34 -1.94
C CYS A 20 -9.45 -5.20 -2.60
N ASP A 21 -10.37 -4.59 -1.87
CA ASP A 21 -11.27 -3.58 -2.40
C ASP A 21 -10.55 -2.47 -3.13
N PHE A 22 -9.51 -1.96 -2.53
CA PHE A 22 -8.75 -0.87 -3.10
C PHE A 22 -8.12 -1.25 -4.44
N LEU A 23 -7.57 -2.46 -4.56
CA LEU A 23 -6.96 -2.91 -5.80
C LEU A 23 -7.99 -3.22 -6.88
N ILE A 24 -9.15 -3.71 -6.46
CA ILE A 24 -10.24 -3.96 -7.39
C ILE A 24 -10.72 -2.63 -7.97
N GLU A 25 -10.90 -1.63 -7.11
CA GLU A 25 -11.31 -0.30 -7.56
C GLU A 25 -10.29 0.32 -8.50
N LEU A 26 -9.02 0.06 -8.26
CA LEU A 26 -7.97 0.60 -9.08
C LEU A 26 -7.84 -0.08 -10.44
N GLY A 27 -8.50 -1.20 -10.62
CA GLY A 27 -8.39 -1.95 -11.87
C GLY A 27 -7.16 -2.83 -11.95
N VAL A 28 -6.54 -3.11 -10.81
CA VAL A 28 -5.35 -3.95 -10.77
C VAL A 28 -5.72 -5.42 -10.58
N MET A 29 -6.88 -5.67 -9.99
CA MET A 29 -7.27 -6.99 -9.55
C MET A 29 -8.73 -7.25 -9.92
N SER A 30 -9.05 -8.51 -10.21
CA SER A 30 -10.43 -8.88 -10.51
C SER A 30 -11.22 -9.03 -9.22
N GLN A 31 -12.53 -9.19 -9.37
CA GLN A 31 -13.42 -9.32 -8.21
C GLN A 31 -13.06 -10.51 -7.33
N ASP A 32 -12.49 -11.56 -7.91
CA ASP A 32 -12.12 -12.74 -7.15
C ASP A 32 -10.67 -12.70 -6.66
N GLY A 33 -10.01 -11.56 -6.78
CA GLY A 33 -8.71 -11.37 -6.16
C GLY A 33 -7.51 -11.67 -7.02
N LYS A 34 -7.71 -11.94 -8.31
CA LYS A 34 -6.58 -12.24 -9.17
C LYS A 34 -6.04 -10.98 -9.81
N VAL A 35 -4.74 -10.78 -9.72
CA VAL A 35 -4.11 -9.62 -10.33
C VAL A 35 -4.09 -9.80 -11.83
N PHE A 36 -4.54 -8.79 -12.57
CA PHE A 36 -4.53 -8.85 -14.02
C PHE A 36 -3.08 -8.84 -14.52
N PRO A 37 -2.75 -9.67 -15.52
CA PRO A 37 -1.37 -9.71 -16.01
C PRO A 37 -0.82 -8.34 -16.41
N ARG A 38 -1.64 -7.49 -17.02
CA ARG A 38 -1.18 -6.18 -17.44
C ARG A 38 -0.92 -5.24 -16.28
N ALA A 39 -1.38 -5.59 -15.11
CA ALA A 39 -1.25 -4.74 -13.93
C ALA A 39 -0.21 -5.22 -12.92
N TYR A 40 0.51 -6.30 -13.25
CA TYR A 40 1.47 -6.85 -12.30
C TYR A 40 2.58 -5.86 -11.94
N SER A 41 2.98 -5.05 -12.88
CA SER A 41 4.02 -4.06 -12.60
C SER A 41 3.55 -3.08 -11.52
N LYS A 42 2.32 -2.60 -11.64
CA LYS A 42 1.76 -1.70 -10.65
C LYS A 42 1.54 -2.42 -9.31
N PHE A 43 1.08 -3.66 -9.38
CA PHE A 43 0.85 -4.46 -8.17
C PHE A 43 2.16 -4.62 -7.38
N ARG A 44 3.26 -4.96 -8.07
CA ARG A 44 4.55 -5.10 -7.41
C ARG A 44 5.07 -3.78 -6.88
N GLN A 45 4.83 -2.69 -7.61
CA GLN A 45 5.26 -1.37 -7.16
C GLN A 45 4.54 -0.98 -5.86
N ILE A 46 3.25 -1.25 -5.78
CA ILE A 46 2.47 -0.97 -4.59
C ILE A 46 3.00 -1.79 -3.41
N ASN A 47 3.23 -3.08 -3.62
CA ASN A 47 3.72 -3.93 -2.54
C ASN A 47 5.13 -3.54 -2.10
N ARG A 48 5.99 -3.17 -3.04
CA ARG A 48 7.33 -2.73 -2.70
C ARG A 48 7.28 -1.47 -1.85
N TYR A 49 6.40 -0.54 -2.22
CA TYR A 49 6.21 0.68 -1.47
C TYR A 49 5.74 0.34 -0.05
N LEU A 50 4.78 -0.58 0.08
CA LEU A 50 4.26 -0.95 1.39
C LEU A 50 5.28 -1.71 2.23
N GLU A 51 6.18 -2.47 1.60
CA GLU A 51 7.26 -3.12 2.34
C GLU A 51 8.15 -2.07 3.01
N ILE A 52 8.45 -1.01 2.29
CA ILE A 52 9.28 0.06 2.83
C ILE A 52 8.56 0.75 3.98
N VAL A 53 7.27 0.99 3.81
CA VAL A 53 6.46 1.60 4.86
C VAL A 53 6.42 0.69 6.09
N ASP A 54 6.28 -0.61 5.86
CA ASP A 54 6.21 -1.57 6.95
C ASP A 54 7.50 -1.57 7.77
N ASP A 55 8.63 -1.37 7.11
CA ASP A 55 9.92 -1.32 7.80
C ASP A 55 10.02 -0.14 8.76
N VAL A 56 9.34 0.95 8.46
CA VAL A 56 9.40 2.14 9.33
C VAL A 56 8.16 2.31 10.20
N PHE A 57 7.20 1.43 10.05
CA PHE A 57 5.92 1.58 10.74
C PHE A 57 6.09 1.68 12.26
N GLU A 58 6.98 0.89 12.83
CA GLU A 58 7.15 0.87 14.28
C GLU A 58 7.71 2.17 14.81
N TYR A 59 8.25 3.01 13.95
CA TYR A 59 8.80 4.31 14.36
C TYR A 59 7.76 5.43 14.28
N LEU A 60 6.56 5.12 13.80
CA LEU A 60 5.52 6.12 13.70
C LEU A 60 4.85 6.30 15.06
N PRO A 61 4.33 7.50 15.34
CA PRO A 61 3.61 7.71 16.61
C PRO A 61 2.44 6.77 16.73
N ASP A 62 2.20 6.22 17.89
CA ASP A 62 1.07 5.33 18.10
C ASP A 62 0.00 5.94 18.99
N ASP A 63 0.16 7.21 19.37
CA ASP A 63 -0.76 7.88 20.26
C ASP A 63 -1.57 8.97 19.57
N ARG A 64 -1.59 9.00 18.25
CA ARG A 64 -2.29 10.05 17.52
C ARG A 64 -2.69 9.59 16.14
N THR A 65 -3.55 10.36 15.51
CA THR A 65 -3.95 10.12 14.13
C THR A 65 -2.75 10.33 13.21
N LEU A 66 -2.54 9.41 12.30
CA LEU A 66 -1.48 9.55 11.31
C LEU A 66 -2.01 10.38 10.13
N ARG A 67 -1.17 11.22 9.60
CA ARG A 67 -1.57 12.08 8.48
C ARG A 67 -0.75 11.78 7.26
N ILE A 68 -1.43 11.67 6.13
CA ILE A 68 -0.80 11.43 4.85
C ILE A 68 -0.99 12.68 4.02
N ILE A 69 0.10 13.24 3.50
CA ILE A 69 0.03 14.44 2.67
C ILE A 69 0.30 14.03 1.24
N ASP A 70 -0.64 14.32 0.36
CA ASP A 70 -0.54 13.99 -1.06
C ASP A 70 -0.28 15.28 -1.82
N PHE A 71 0.86 15.39 -2.46
CA PHE A 71 1.25 16.60 -3.19
C PHE A 71 0.82 16.59 -4.65
N GLY A 72 0.00 15.62 -5.04
CA GLY A 72 -0.50 15.62 -6.41
C GLY A 72 0.53 15.27 -7.46
N CYS A 73 1.46 14.40 -7.13
CA CYS A 73 2.54 14.07 -8.05
C CYS A 73 2.17 12.96 -9.03
N GLY A 74 0.90 12.69 -9.21
CA GLY A 74 0.47 11.74 -10.23
C GLY A 74 0.49 10.29 -9.83
N LYS A 75 0.80 9.99 -8.58
CA LYS A 75 0.81 8.62 -8.09
C LYS A 75 -0.13 8.46 -6.91
N ALA A 76 -1.34 8.96 -7.09
CA ALA A 76 -2.35 8.90 -6.03
C ALA A 76 -2.62 7.47 -5.58
N TYR A 77 -2.41 6.48 -6.45
CA TYR A 77 -2.62 5.10 -6.06
C TYR A 77 -1.70 4.67 -4.94
N LEU A 78 -0.52 5.27 -4.82
CA LEU A 78 0.38 4.98 -3.70
C LEU A 78 -0.16 5.59 -2.41
N THR A 79 -0.77 6.76 -2.49
CA THR A 79 -1.39 7.37 -1.33
C THR A 79 -2.55 6.52 -0.83
N PHE A 80 -3.36 6.01 -1.75
CA PHE A 80 -4.47 5.14 -1.37
C PHE A 80 -3.96 3.80 -0.82
N ALA A 81 -2.85 3.30 -1.36
CA ALA A 81 -2.26 2.07 -0.84
C ALA A 81 -1.79 2.27 0.59
N LEU A 82 -1.17 3.40 0.86
CA LEU A 82 -0.71 3.71 2.21
C LEU A 82 -1.89 3.85 3.17
N TYR A 83 -2.96 4.51 2.73
CA TYR A 83 -4.15 4.65 3.54
C TYR A 83 -4.73 3.27 3.88
N HIS A 84 -4.84 2.41 2.85
CA HIS A 84 -5.36 1.06 3.03
C HIS A 84 -4.51 0.28 4.04
N TYR A 85 -3.19 0.38 3.90
CA TYR A 85 -2.28 -0.33 4.77
C TYR A 85 -2.43 0.13 6.22
N LEU A 86 -2.42 1.43 6.44
CA LEU A 86 -2.49 1.95 7.80
C LEU A 86 -3.87 1.75 8.41
N LYS A 87 -4.92 1.97 7.64
CA LYS A 87 -6.27 1.91 8.17
C LYS A 87 -6.80 0.49 8.30
N LYS A 88 -6.63 -0.30 7.25
CA LYS A 88 -7.24 -1.63 7.21
C LYS A 88 -6.34 -2.74 7.73
N ILE A 89 -5.06 -2.66 7.45
CA ILE A 89 -4.15 -3.72 7.86
C ILE A 89 -3.62 -3.46 9.27
N LYS A 90 -3.22 -2.22 9.55
CA LYS A 90 -2.68 -1.88 10.87
C LYS A 90 -3.70 -1.30 11.82
N ASP A 91 -4.91 -1.06 11.34
CA ASP A 91 -6.01 -0.55 12.17
C ASP A 91 -5.64 0.75 12.89
N ARG A 92 -4.99 1.65 12.18
CA ARG A 92 -4.62 2.94 12.72
C ARG A 92 -5.58 4.01 12.23
N ASP A 93 -5.72 5.05 13.02
CA ASP A 93 -6.54 6.19 12.64
C ASP A 93 -5.72 7.05 11.69
N VAL A 94 -6.24 7.31 10.49
CA VAL A 94 -5.49 7.94 9.42
C VAL A 94 -6.31 9.04 8.76
N GLU A 95 -5.63 10.13 8.42
CA GLU A 95 -6.26 11.23 7.72
C GLU A 95 -5.43 11.56 6.50
N ILE A 96 -6.07 11.73 5.36
CA ILE A 96 -5.38 12.12 4.14
C ILE A 96 -5.63 13.59 3.88
N ILE A 97 -4.54 14.34 3.69
CA ILE A 97 -4.64 15.74 3.36
C ILE A 97 -4.13 15.88 1.93
N GLY A 98 -5.03 16.18 1.01
CA GLY A 98 -4.65 16.31 -0.38
C GLY A 98 -4.29 17.75 -0.69
N LEU A 99 -3.13 17.92 -1.29
CA LEU A 99 -2.71 19.24 -1.74
C LEU A 99 -2.70 19.23 -3.26
N ASP A 100 -3.56 20.03 -3.84
CA ASP A 100 -3.64 20.10 -5.27
C ASP A 100 -2.90 21.36 -5.72
N LEU A 101 -1.73 21.15 -6.25
CA LEU A 101 -0.86 22.26 -6.59
C LEU A 101 -0.92 22.66 -8.07
N LYS A 102 -2.11 22.56 -8.64
CA LYS A 102 -2.25 22.85 -10.01
C LYS A 102 -1.94 24.24 -10.39
#